data_c3f4267da2a4c2938307d0565ae7b629
#
_entry.id   c3f4267da2a4c2938307d0565ae7b629
#
_cell.length_a   1.000
_cell.length_b   1.000
_cell.length_c   1.000
_cell.angle_alpha   90.00
_cell.angle_beta   90.00
_cell.angle_gamma   90.00
#
_symmetry.space_group_name_H-M   'P 1'
#
loop_
_entity.id
_entity.type
_entity.pdbx_description
1 polymer ?
#
loop_
_entity_poly.entity_id
_entity_poly.type
_entity_poly.pdbx_seq_one_letter_code
_entity_poly.pdbx_strand_id
1 'polypeptide(L)'
;MDRRDFLRAAGGVGAGLSALTVAPAFARTGDFPRPGLQLFTVMKLLDTDFEGTLRTIAQIGYRQVETMGAFNRDPAWVRDQFRRFGLTTPSQHLMPSTLYNDFSSYNRGEIGWAEIIRRFTLAFDFNRVEQFVTEAIGRAKILGQQYIVWQMNWQKGYGLSEVKQHIAAFNIAGQLCRDAGLGFAFHNHDLEFLPLDGTTPYDLLVQGTDPDLVKLEMDFMWASFAGADPVAYFERYPGRFRMTHLKDRTTAGKIVIPGTGIEDFPRLLDASKKAGIEHAFVEYDQPVSPIDEIRAAYRYLRTLQRKTA
;
A
#
# COMPACT_ATOMS: atom_id res chain seq x y z
N MET A 1 8.51 45.29 40.40
CA MET A 1 9.08 44.90 39.09
C MET A 1 7.95 44.32 38.27
N ASP A 2 7.50 45.07 37.27
CA ASP A 2 6.31 44.77 36.49
C ASP A 2 6.68 43.85 35.31
N ARG A 3 5.76 42.98 34.94
CA ARG A 3 5.90 41.95 33.88
C ARG A 3 6.27 42.51 32.49
N ARG A 4 6.28 43.85 32.33
CA ARG A 4 6.60 44.54 31.09
C ARG A 4 8.10 44.84 30.89
N ASP A 5 8.91 44.78 31.95
CA ASP A 5 10.35 45.09 31.88
C ASP A 5 11.25 43.90 31.53
N PHE A 6 10.68 42.66 31.56
CA PHE A 6 11.42 41.43 31.20
C PHE A 6 11.50 41.17 29.68
N LEU A 7 10.72 41.88 28.88
CA LEU A 7 10.63 41.64 27.42
C LEU A 7 11.48 42.62 26.57
N ARG A 8 12.31 43.48 27.19
CA ARG A 8 13.14 44.45 26.45
C ARG A 8 14.64 44.20 26.46
N ALA A 9 15.13 43.11 27.04
CA ALA A 9 16.57 42.83 27.17
C ALA A 9 17.03 41.52 26.49
N ALA A 10 16.42 41.13 25.38
CA ALA A 10 16.91 40.02 24.54
C ALA A 10 16.80 40.37 23.05
N GLY A 11 17.43 41.49 22.68
CA GLY A 11 17.73 41.76 21.28
C GLY A 11 19.17 41.36 20.99
N GLY A 12 19.40 40.35 20.13
CA GLY A 12 20.75 40.01 19.72
C GLY A 12 20.88 38.70 19.00
N VAL A 13 20.92 38.79 17.65
CA VAL A 13 21.53 37.82 16.71
C VAL A 13 20.97 36.39 16.76
N GLY A 14 19.88 36.16 16.09
CA GLY A 14 19.39 34.84 15.68
C GLY A 14 19.66 34.62 14.19
N ALA A 15 20.71 33.89 13.84
CA ALA A 15 20.88 33.37 12.50
C ALA A 15 19.65 32.48 12.17
N GLY A 16 18.85 32.91 11.21
CA GLY A 16 17.67 32.17 10.76
C GLY A 16 18.05 30.84 10.11
N LEU A 17 17.93 29.77 10.83
CA LEU A 17 17.74 28.43 10.28
C LEU A 17 16.29 28.37 9.74
N SER A 18 16.10 28.76 8.49
CA SER A 18 14.88 28.44 7.76
C SER A 18 14.77 26.93 7.67
N ALA A 19 14.01 26.33 8.57
CA ALA A 19 13.51 24.98 8.37
C ALA A 19 12.67 25.01 7.09
N LEU A 20 13.25 24.55 5.99
CA LEU A 20 12.51 24.20 4.81
C LEU A 20 11.58 23.05 5.20
N THR A 21 10.37 23.38 5.61
CA THR A 21 9.26 22.44 5.61
C THR A 21 9.03 22.09 4.14
N VAL A 22 9.57 20.97 3.70
CA VAL A 22 9.18 20.34 2.45
C VAL A 22 7.75 19.90 2.67
N ALA A 23 6.79 20.76 2.32
CA ALA A 23 5.41 20.36 2.17
C ALA A 23 5.40 19.19 1.15
N PRO A 24 4.70 18.09 1.42
CA PRO A 24 4.57 17.04 0.43
C PRO A 24 4.02 17.69 -0.84
N ALA A 25 4.75 17.53 -1.94
CA ALA A 25 4.30 17.99 -3.23
C ALA A 25 3.02 17.22 -3.57
N PHE A 26 1.87 17.85 -3.32
CA PHE A 26 0.58 17.33 -3.80
C PHE A 26 0.71 17.09 -5.30
N ALA A 27 0.46 15.85 -5.73
CA ALA A 27 0.48 15.50 -7.13
C ALA A 27 -0.39 16.49 -7.89
N ARG A 28 0.19 17.15 -8.90
CA ARG A 28 -0.56 18.06 -9.79
C ARG A 28 -1.67 17.22 -10.41
N THR A 29 -2.93 17.67 -10.27
CA THR A 29 -4.08 17.12 -10.96
C THR A 29 -3.81 17.15 -12.48
N GLY A 30 -3.32 16.05 -13.03
CA GLY A 30 -2.90 16.03 -14.42
C GLY A 30 -3.01 14.65 -15.05
N ASP A 31 -2.22 13.72 -14.61
CA ASP A 31 -2.14 12.38 -15.20
C ASP A 31 -2.27 11.28 -14.13
N PHE A 32 -2.90 10.17 -14.51
CA PHE A 32 -2.87 8.96 -13.68
C PHE A 32 -1.40 8.53 -13.48
N PRO A 33 -0.98 8.13 -12.26
CA PRO A 33 0.39 7.73 -12.00
C PRO A 33 0.83 6.57 -12.91
N ARG A 34 2.11 6.56 -13.29
CA ARG A 34 2.65 5.42 -14.05
C ARG A 34 2.47 4.14 -13.24
N PRO A 35 2.12 3.01 -13.87
CA PRO A 35 1.97 1.75 -13.16
C PRO A 35 3.25 1.38 -12.44
N GLY A 36 3.16 1.16 -11.14
CA GLY A 36 4.13 0.49 -10.31
C GLY A 36 3.86 -1.01 -10.27
N LEU A 37 4.64 -1.74 -9.47
CA LEU A 37 4.51 -3.17 -9.27
C LEU A 37 4.54 -3.50 -7.79
N GLN A 38 3.51 -4.22 -7.29
CA GLN A 38 3.60 -4.87 -5.99
C GLN A 38 4.50 -6.11 -6.09
N LEU A 39 5.58 -6.11 -5.30
CA LEU A 39 6.63 -7.12 -5.42
C LEU A 39 6.24 -8.51 -4.92
N PHE A 40 5.08 -8.66 -4.26
CA PHE A 40 4.50 -9.96 -3.96
C PHE A 40 4.36 -10.82 -5.22
N THR A 41 3.94 -10.21 -6.32
CA THR A 41 3.77 -10.86 -7.63
C THR A 41 5.04 -11.61 -8.10
N VAL A 42 6.20 -11.15 -7.74
CA VAL A 42 7.50 -11.71 -8.16
C VAL A 42 8.32 -12.26 -6.99
N MET A 43 7.71 -12.49 -5.84
CA MET A 43 8.39 -12.87 -4.60
C MET A 43 9.27 -14.11 -4.77
N LYS A 44 8.80 -15.15 -5.47
CA LYS A 44 9.61 -16.36 -5.76
C LYS A 44 10.90 -16.05 -6.53
N LEU A 45 10.83 -15.11 -7.46
CA LEU A 45 12.01 -14.69 -8.24
C LEU A 45 12.96 -13.87 -7.39
N LEU A 46 12.44 -12.98 -6.52
CA LEU A 46 13.24 -12.21 -5.57
C LEU A 46 13.97 -13.10 -4.55
N ASP A 47 13.36 -14.19 -4.12
CA ASP A 47 13.99 -15.16 -3.25
C ASP A 47 15.18 -15.87 -3.95
N THR A 48 15.07 -16.10 -5.25
CA THR A 48 16.08 -16.82 -6.05
C THR A 48 17.17 -15.91 -6.58
N ASP A 49 16.79 -14.79 -7.21
CA ASP A 49 17.70 -13.79 -7.79
C ASP A 49 17.12 -12.38 -7.60
N PHE A 50 17.45 -11.77 -6.48
CA PHE A 50 16.93 -10.45 -6.12
C PHE A 50 17.35 -9.37 -7.12
N GLU A 51 18.64 -9.29 -7.44
CA GLU A 51 19.17 -8.25 -8.32
C GLU A 51 18.74 -8.44 -9.78
N GLY A 52 18.77 -9.66 -10.30
CA GLY A 52 18.32 -9.97 -11.66
C GLY A 52 16.83 -9.70 -11.85
N THR A 53 16.03 -9.99 -10.83
CA THR A 53 14.59 -9.69 -10.84
C THR A 53 14.34 -8.19 -10.87
N LEU A 54 15.00 -7.39 -10.03
CA LEU A 54 14.85 -5.93 -10.02
C LEU A 54 15.32 -5.31 -11.34
N ARG A 55 16.43 -5.80 -11.89
CA ARG A 55 16.92 -5.37 -13.22
C ARG A 55 15.87 -5.61 -14.30
N THR A 56 15.25 -6.79 -14.29
CA THR A 56 14.22 -7.16 -15.28
C THR A 56 12.97 -6.29 -15.13
N ILE A 57 12.50 -6.02 -13.91
CA ILE A 57 11.40 -5.10 -13.62
C ILE A 57 11.69 -3.71 -14.19
N ALA A 58 12.88 -3.19 -13.94
CA ALA A 58 13.31 -1.89 -14.46
C ALA A 58 13.40 -1.87 -15.99
N GLN A 59 13.88 -2.96 -16.63
CA GLN A 59 13.96 -3.10 -18.09
C GLN A 59 12.57 -3.18 -18.76
N ILE A 60 11.55 -3.76 -18.06
CA ILE A 60 10.16 -3.73 -18.53
C ILE A 60 9.64 -2.30 -18.62
N GLY A 61 10.08 -1.43 -17.70
CA GLY A 61 9.72 -0.02 -17.66
C GLY A 61 9.12 0.46 -16.35
N TYR A 62 8.90 -0.42 -15.38
CA TYR A 62 8.49 -0.03 -14.04
C TYR A 62 9.52 0.90 -13.40
N ARG A 63 9.07 1.88 -12.64
CA ARG A 63 9.92 2.83 -11.90
C ARG A 63 9.52 2.94 -10.43
N GLN A 64 8.34 2.46 -10.09
CA GLN A 64 7.87 2.37 -8.72
C GLN A 64 7.56 0.92 -8.37
N VAL A 65 7.89 0.54 -7.15
CA VAL A 65 7.56 -0.77 -6.60
C VAL A 65 7.01 -0.60 -5.18
N GLU A 66 6.05 -1.41 -4.84
CA GLU A 66 5.60 -1.56 -3.47
C GLU A 66 6.21 -2.82 -2.87
N THR A 67 6.64 -2.74 -1.62
CA THR A 67 7.39 -3.81 -0.98
C THR A 67 6.58 -4.55 0.07
N MET A 68 7.04 -5.75 0.42
CA MET A 68 6.59 -6.50 1.59
C MET A 68 7.68 -6.43 2.66
N GLY A 69 7.70 -5.32 3.42
CA GLY A 69 8.82 -5.04 4.33
C GLY A 69 10.15 -4.86 3.58
N ALA A 70 11.23 -5.45 4.12
CA ALA A 70 12.57 -5.43 3.52
C ALA A 70 13.04 -6.82 3.03
N PHE A 71 12.12 -7.74 2.72
CA PHE A 71 12.42 -9.08 2.20
C PHE A 71 13.36 -9.89 3.09
N ASN A 72 13.29 -9.67 4.39
CA ASN A 72 14.18 -10.26 5.39
C ASN A 72 15.68 -9.99 5.13
N ARG A 73 15.97 -8.86 4.49
CA ARG A 73 17.33 -8.38 4.16
C ARG A 73 17.60 -7.07 4.90
N ASP A 74 18.84 -6.65 4.93
CA ASP A 74 19.21 -5.33 5.43
C ASP A 74 18.50 -4.23 4.62
N PRO A 75 17.71 -3.34 5.26
CA PRO A 75 16.95 -2.33 4.53
C PRO A 75 17.83 -1.32 3.77
N ALA A 76 19.04 -1.05 4.25
CA ALA A 76 19.94 -0.14 3.55
C ALA A 76 20.48 -0.79 2.27
N TRP A 77 20.84 -2.07 2.32
CA TRP A 77 21.20 -2.82 1.13
C TRP A 77 20.05 -2.89 0.11
N VAL A 78 18.82 -3.17 0.56
CA VAL A 78 17.62 -3.18 -0.32
C VAL A 78 17.42 -1.83 -0.99
N ARG A 79 17.49 -0.73 -0.23
CA ARG A 79 17.42 0.64 -0.77
C ARG A 79 18.46 0.85 -1.87
N ASP A 80 19.68 0.44 -1.64
CA ASP A 80 20.77 0.65 -2.58
C ASP A 80 20.57 -0.18 -3.86
N GLN A 81 19.99 -1.39 -3.77
CA GLN A 81 19.58 -2.15 -4.95
C GLN A 81 18.47 -1.43 -5.74
N PHE A 82 17.43 -0.91 -5.08
CA PHE A 82 16.40 -0.13 -5.78
C PHE A 82 17.00 1.08 -6.51
N ARG A 83 17.87 1.84 -5.85
CA ARG A 83 18.56 2.98 -6.45
C ARG A 83 19.42 2.58 -7.66
N ARG A 84 20.15 1.48 -7.55
CA ARG A 84 21.00 0.95 -8.62
C ARG A 84 20.21 0.67 -9.90
N PHE A 85 18.97 0.19 -9.77
CA PHE A 85 18.10 -0.11 -10.92
C PHE A 85 17.12 1.02 -11.26
N GLY A 86 17.22 2.19 -10.63
CA GLY A 86 16.36 3.33 -10.89
C GLY A 86 14.89 3.08 -10.48
N LEU A 87 14.70 2.30 -9.42
CA LEU A 87 13.40 2.03 -8.80
C LEU A 87 13.22 2.89 -7.55
N THR A 88 12.01 3.38 -7.34
CA THR A 88 11.57 4.02 -6.10
C THR A 88 10.54 3.14 -5.41
N THR A 89 10.45 3.23 -4.09
CA THR A 89 9.47 2.48 -3.31
C THR A 89 8.70 3.44 -2.41
N PRO A 90 7.51 3.94 -2.85
CA PRO A 90 6.74 4.87 -2.04
C PRO A 90 6.05 4.21 -0.84
N SER A 91 5.80 2.90 -0.89
CA SER A 91 5.03 2.18 0.12
C SER A 91 5.57 0.79 0.42
N GLN A 92 5.19 0.29 1.58
CA GLN A 92 5.33 -1.12 1.93
C GLN A 92 4.05 -1.66 2.54
N HIS A 93 3.69 -2.89 2.19
CA HIS A 93 2.76 -3.69 2.99
C HIS A 93 3.40 -4.03 4.33
N LEU A 94 2.63 -3.86 5.39
CA LEU A 94 3.05 -4.14 6.75
C LEU A 94 3.41 -5.62 6.88
N MET A 95 4.67 -5.89 7.14
CA MET A 95 5.20 -7.25 7.20
C MET A 95 5.99 -7.42 8.49
N PRO A 96 5.39 -8.01 9.54
CA PRO A 96 6.14 -8.45 10.69
C PRO A 96 7.31 -9.34 10.29
N SER A 97 8.44 -9.19 10.95
CA SER A 97 9.75 -9.71 10.51
C SER A 97 9.78 -11.23 10.22
N THR A 98 8.98 -12.02 10.93
CA THR A 98 8.92 -13.48 10.73
C THR A 98 8.10 -13.88 9.50
N LEU A 99 7.12 -13.08 9.14
CA LEU A 99 6.07 -13.43 8.17
C LEU A 99 6.61 -13.56 6.74
N TYR A 100 7.64 -12.79 6.38
CA TYR A 100 8.24 -12.92 5.04
C TYR A 100 8.78 -14.34 4.81
N ASN A 101 9.48 -14.93 5.79
CA ASN A 101 9.98 -16.30 5.66
C ASN A 101 8.83 -17.32 5.55
N ASP A 102 7.72 -17.08 6.24
CA ASP A 102 6.56 -17.94 6.16
C ASP A 102 5.94 -17.91 4.75
N PHE A 103 5.83 -16.74 4.14
CA PHE A 103 5.40 -16.63 2.73
C PHE A 103 6.40 -17.25 1.75
N SER A 104 7.70 -17.10 1.98
CA SER A 104 8.72 -17.79 1.18
C SER A 104 8.58 -19.31 1.29
N SER A 105 8.36 -19.84 2.49
CA SER A 105 8.10 -21.27 2.70
C SER A 105 6.82 -21.75 2.03
N TYR A 106 5.75 -20.96 2.09
CA TYR A 106 4.52 -21.23 1.35
C TYR A 106 4.78 -21.27 -0.16
N ASN A 107 5.50 -20.27 -0.69
CA ASN A 107 5.84 -20.19 -2.10
C ASN A 107 6.69 -21.36 -2.60
N ARG A 108 7.50 -21.97 -1.72
CA ARG A 108 8.27 -23.19 -2.02
C ARG A 108 7.46 -24.48 -1.83
N GLY A 109 6.24 -24.37 -1.31
CA GLY A 109 5.38 -25.53 -1.04
C GLY A 109 5.76 -26.30 0.24
N GLU A 110 6.55 -25.72 1.13
CA GLU A 110 6.97 -26.32 2.41
C GLU A 110 5.84 -26.29 3.44
N ILE A 111 4.98 -25.28 3.36
CA ILE A 111 3.76 -25.15 4.19
C ILE A 111 2.54 -24.91 3.32
N GLY A 112 1.37 -25.34 3.81
CA GLY A 112 0.11 -25.16 3.11
C GLY A 112 -0.56 -23.80 3.41
N TRP A 113 -1.61 -23.48 2.64
CA TRP A 113 -2.38 -22.24 2.77
C TRP A 113 -2.96 -22.03 4.19
N ALA A 114 -3.52 -23.07 4.80
CA ALA A 114 -4.08 -22.98 6.14
C ALA A 114 -3.02 -22.57 7.19
N GLU A 115 -1.78 -23.07 7.04
CA GLU A 115 -0.69 -22.75 7.96
C GLU A 115 -0.19 -21.31 7.77
N ILE A 116 -0.06 -20.82 6.53
CA ILE A 116 0.33 -19.42 6.32
C ILE A 116 -0.72 -18.45 6.87
N ILE A 117 -2.02 -18.73 6.70
CA ILE A 117 -3.11 -17.95 7.30
C ILE A 117 -3.00 -17.91 8.82
N ARG A 118 -2.78 -19.07 9.46
CA ARG A 118 -2.62 -19.16 10.91
C ARG A 118 -1.44 -18.29 11.40
N ARG A 119 -0.29 -18.39 10.73
CA ARG A 119 0.91 -17.59 11.08
C ARG A 119 0.70 -16.11 10.84
N PHE A 120 0.04 -15.76 9.76
CA PHE A 120 -0.33 -14.38 9.46
C PHE A 120 -1.20 -13.78 10.56
N THR A 121 -2.27 -14.49 10.95
CA THR A 121 -3.18 -14.03 12.02
C THR A 121 -2.43 -13.82 13.34
N LEU A 122 -1.52 -14.72 13.69
CA LEU A 122 -0.70 -14.59 14.91
C LEU A 122 0.30 -13.44 14.84
N ALA A 123 0.82 -13.12 13.66
CA ALA A 123 1.79 -12.03 13.47
C ALA A 123 1.13 -10.64 13.66
N PHE A 124 -0.16 -10.52 13.35
CA PHE A 124 -0.95 -9.28 13.51
C PHE A 124 -1.76 -9.28 14.82
N ASP A 125 -1.09 -9.53 15.94
CA ASP A 125 -1.69 -9.41 17.27
C ASP A 125 -1.99 -7.93 17.60
N PHE A 126 -3.26 -7.59 17.81
CA PHE A 126 -3.71 -6.23 18.14
C PHE A 126 -3.08 -5.66 19.43
N ASN A 127 -2.62 -6.52 20.35
CA ASN A 127 -1.90 -6.07 21.54
C ASN A 127 -0.46 -5.59 21.23
N ARG A 128 0.02 -5.83 20.02
CA ARG A 128 1.39 -5.52 19.58
C ARG A 128 1.45 -4.50 18.44
N VAL A 129 0.36 -3.77 18.18
CA VAL A 129 0.26 -2.80 17.08
C VAL A 129 1.42 -1.80 17.12
N GLU A 130 1.67 -1.18 18.25
CA GLU A 130 2.76 -0.20 18.40
C GLU A 130 4.12 -0.81 18.06
N GLN A 131 4.37 -2.04 18.48
CA GLN A 131 5.64 -2.71 18.22
C GLN A 131 5.87 -2.93 16.72
N PHE A 132 4.98 -3.64 16.03
CA PHE A 132 5.23 -4.00 14.63
C PHE A 132 5.09 -2.80 13.68
N VAL A 133 4.28 -1.79 14.02
CA VAL A 133 4.21 -0.53 13.26
C VAL A 133 5.49 0.28 13.45
N THR A 134 6.04 0.38 14.67
CA THR A 134 7.32 1.06 14.92
C THR A 134 8.48 0.39 14.17
N GLU A 135 8.51 -0.95 14.12
CA GLU A 135 9.49 -1.69 13.33
C GLU A 135 9.35 -1.37 11.82
N ALA A 136 8.11 -1.31 11.31
CA ALA A 136 7.85 -0.93 9.92
C ALA A 136 8.25 0.51 9.61
N ILE A 137 8.00 1.45 10.52
CA ILE A 137 8.45 2.86 10.43
C ILE A 137 9.98 2.93 10.32
N GLY A 138 10.70 2.18 11.14
CA GLY A 138 12.16 2.13 11.08
C GLY A 138 12.65 1.68 9.70
N ARG A 139 12.06 0.62 9.14
CA ARG A 139 12.38 0.13 7.78
C ARG A 139 12.01 1.17 6.72
N ALA A 140 10.81 1.75 6.80
CA ALA A 140 10.32 2.74 5.83
C ALA A 140 11.26 3.96 5.72
N LYS A 141 11.74 4.46 6.85
CA LYS A 141 12.71 5.58 6.87
C LYS A 141 14.02 5.24 6.18
N ILE A 142 14.55 4.04 6.37
CA ILE A 142 15.77 3.59 5.70
C ILE A 142 15.54 3.42 4.20
N LEU A 143 14.41 2.84 3.81
CA LEU A 143 14.04 2.61 2.39
C LEU A 143 13.64 3.91 1.67
N GLY A 144 13.32 4.99 2.40
CA GLY A 144 12.84 6.26 1.85
C GLY A 144 11.36 6.19 1.40
N GLN A 145 10.56 5.39 2.08
CA GLN A 145 9.14 5.22 1.80
C GLN A 145 8.31 6.33 2.41
N GLN A 146 7.11 6.53 1.86
CA GLN A 146 6.15 7.55 2.29
C GLN A 146 4.97 6.94 3.05
N TYR A 147 4.58 5.70 2.72
CA TYR A 147 3.41 5.03 3.28
C TYR A 147 3.75 3.65 3.86
N ILE A 148 3.07 3.33 4.95
CA ILE A 148 2.92 1.97 5.47
C ILE A 148 1.48 1.55 5.23
N VAL A 149 1.29 0.41 4.57
CA VAL A 149 -0.02 -0.12 4.20
C VAL A 149 -0.32 -1.35 5.04
N TRP A 150 -1.45 -1.35 5.72
CA TRP A 150 -1.94 -2.54 6.41
C TRP A 150 -2.92 -3.25 5.48
N GLN A 151 -2.51 -4.40 4.99
CA GLN A 151 -3.36 -5.30 4.24
C GLN A 151 -4.25 -6.10 5.20
N MET A 152 -5.28 -6.78 4.65
CA MET A 152 -6.32 -7.48 5.39
C MET A 152 -5.81 -8.38 6.53
N ASN A 153 -6.66 -8.61 7.52
CA ASN A 153 -6.57 -9.75 8.41
C ASN A 153 -7.36 -10.93 7.82
N TRP A 154 -6.70 -12.06 7.66
CA TRP A 154 -7.24 -13.28 7.06
C TRP A 154 -8.22 -14.01 7.99
N GLN A 155 -9.17 -13.31 8.56
CA GLN A 155 -10.22 -13.92 9.36
C GLN A 155 -11.37 -14.38 8.45
N LYS A 156 -12.15 -15.35 8.91
CA LYS A 156 -13.31 -15.88 8.16
C LYS A 156 -14.50 -14.89 8.11
N GLY A 157 -14.21 -13.61 7.99
CA GLY A 157 -15.16 -12.53 8.01
C GLY A 157 -14.95 -11.61 9.22
N TYR A 158 -15.68 -10.53 9.22
CA TYR A 158 -15.64 -9.51 10.26
C TYR A 158 -16.97 -9.51 11.02
N GLY A 159 -16.90 -9.63 12.35
CA GLY A 159 -17.98 -9.19 13.24
C GLY A 159 -17.77 -7.74 13.66
N LEU A 160 -18.76 -7.14 14.32
CA LEU A 160 -18.66 -5.76 14.82
C LEU A 160 -17.52 -5.58 15.83
N SER A 161 -17.19 -6.61 16.62
CA SER A 161 -16.06 -6.59 17.56
C SER A 161 -14.72 -6.45 16.84
N GLU A 162 -14.52 -7.27 15.81
CA GLU A 162 -13.30 -7.27 15.00
C GLU A 162 -13.14 -5.95 14.24
N VAL A 163 -14.23 -5.41 13.68
CA VAL A 163 -14.20 -4.09 13.03
C VAL A 163 -13.77 -2.99 14.00
N LYS A 164 -14.31 -2.98 15.23
CA LYS A 164 -13.92 -1.98 16.27
C LYS A 164 -12.46 -2.10 16.66
N GLN A 165 -11.93 -3.32 16.75
CA GLN A 165 -10.50 -3.55 17.02
C GLN A 165 -9.62 -3.01 15.88
N HIS A 166 -10.00 -3.25 14.61
CA HIS A 166 -9.29 -2.70 13.47
C HIS A 166 -9.31 -1.18 13.44
N ILE A 167 -10.48 -0.56 13.68
CA ILE A 167 -10.59 0.91 13.75
C ILE A 167 -9.61 1.48 14.78
N ALA A 168 -9.58 0.91 15.99
CA ALA A 168 -8.67 1.34 17.03
C ALA A 168 -7.19 1.16 16.61
N ALA A 169 -6.85 -0.02 16.08
CA ALA A 169 -5.50 -0.34 15.62
C ALA A 169 -5.03 0.56 14.48
N PHE A 170 -5.90 0.85 13.51
CA PHE A 170 -5.57 1.72 12.37
C PHE A 170 -5.36 3.17 12.80
N ASN A 171 -6.16 3.68 13.74
CA ASN A 171 -5.95 5.03 14.29
C ASN A 171 -4.62 5.11 15.06
N ILE A 172 -4.26 4.09 15.84
CA ILE A 172 -2.95 4.00 16.52
C ILE A 172 -1.81 3.97 15.47
N ALA A 173 -1.91 3.10 14.47
CA ALA A 173 -0.92 2.99 13.40
C ALA A 173 -0.78 4.29 12.60
N GLY A 174 -1.90 4.93 12.28
CA GLY A 174 -1.92 6.23 11.60
C GLY A 174 -1.26 7.33 12.40
N GLN A 175 -1.52 7.38 13.72
CA GLN A 175 -0.88 8.34 14.61
C GLN A 175 0.64 8.14 14.67
N LEU A 176 1.11 6.89 14.85
CA LEU A 176 2.54 6.57 14.88
C LEU A 176 3.24 6.94 13.56
N CYS A 177 2.60 6.64 12.44
CA CYS A 177 3.12 7.00 11.11
C CYS A 177 3.22 8.51 10.95
N ARG A 178 2.17 9.26 11.30
CA ARG A 178 2.16 10.74 11.25
C ARG A 178 3.27 11.35 12.08
N ASP A 179 3.45 10.89 13.32
CA ASP A 179 4.48 11.38 14.24
C ASP A 179 5.90 11.08 13.72
N ALA A 180 6.03 10.06 12.88
CA ALA A 180 7.25 9.69 12.19
C ALA A 180 7.47 10.42 10.85
N GLY A 181 6.49 11.23 10.38
CA GLY A 181 6.50 11.89 9.08
C GLY A 181 6.12 10.99 7.91
N LEU A 182 5.36 9.91 8.17
CA LEU A 182 4.87 8.95 7.18
C LEU A 182 3.34 8.96 7.11
N GLY A 183 2.79 8.47 6.02
CA GLY A 183 1.38 8.15 5.88
C GLY A 183 1.09 6.70 6.29
N PHE A 184 -0.15 6.46 6.69
CA PHE A 184 -0.68 5.11 6.90
C PHE A 184 -1.87 4.89 5.98
N ALA A 185 -1.98 3.69 5.41
CA ALA A 185 -3.13 3.31 4.59
C ALA A 185 -3.60 1.89 4.90
N PHE A 186 -4.89 1.65 4.63
CA PHE A 186 -5.49 0.32 4.68
C PHE A 186 -5.77 -0.18 3.26
N HIS A 187 -5.39 -1.43 2.99
CA HIS A 187 -5.62 -2.14 1.72
C HIS A 187 -6.71 -3.20 1.90
N ASN A 188 -7.73 -3.15 1.05
CA ASN A 188 -8.87 -4.06 1.10
C ASN A 188 -8.67 -5.35 0.30
N HIS A 189 -9.43 -6.37 0.71
CA HIS A 189 -9.78 -7.54 -0.11
C HIS A 189 -11.31 -7.61 -0.27
N ASP A 190 -11.85 -8.79 -0.47
CA ASP A 190 -13.29 -9.02 -0.68
C ASP A 190 -14.09 -9.08 0.63
N LEU A 191 -13.50 -9.63 1.69
CA LEU A 191 -14.21 -9.90 2.95
C LEU A 191 -14.74 -8.63 3.61
N GLU A 192 -14.06 -7.50 3.44
CA GLU A 192 -14.46 -6.21 4.00
C GLU A 192 -15.75 -5.66 3.38
N PHE A 193 -16.14 -6.14 2.20
CA PHE A 193 -17.35 -5.70 1.51
C PHE A 193 -18.54 -6.64 1.72
N LEU A 194 -18.37 -7.74 2.47
CA LEU A 194 -19.48 -8.64 2.78
C LEU A 194 -20.50 -7.95 3.71
N PRO A 195 -21.80 -8.27 3.57
CA PRO A 195 -22.84 -7.66 4.41
C PRO A 195 -22.63 -7.94 5.91
N LEU A 196 -22.72 -6.89 6.74
CA LEU A 196 -22.66 -6.94 8.20
C LEU A 196 -23.69 -5.96 8.78
N ASP A 197 -24.77 -6.47 9.38
CA ASP A 197 -25.80 -5.67 10.09
C ASP A 197 -26.32 -4.46 9.29
N GLY A 198 -26.62 -4.65 8.00
CA GLY A 198 -27.16 -3.61 7.11
C GLY A 198 -26.11 -2.64 6.51
N THR A 199 -24.84 -2.89 6.74
CA THR A 199 -23.70 -2.15 6.19
C THR A 199 -22.60 -3.13 5.76
N THR A 200 -21.36 -2.66 5.60
CA THR A 200 -20.19 -3.51 5.35
C THR A 200 -19.07 -3.18 6.35
N PRO A 201 -18.18 -4.15 6.67
CA PRO A 201 -16.96 -3.87 7.42
C PRO A 201 -16.16 -2.71 6.83
N TYR A 202 -16.06 -2.63 5.49
CA TYR A 202 -15.32 -1.56 4.82
C TYR A 202 -15.90 -0.17 5.11
N ASP A 203 -17.22 -0.01 4.99
CA ASP A 203 -17.89 1.25 5.32
C ASP A 203 -17.67 1.65 6.79
N LEU A 204 -17.78 0.69 7.70
CA LEU A 204 -17.53 0.94 9.13
C LEU A 204 -16.07 1.33 9.40
N LEU A 205 -15.10 0.67 8.75
CA LEU A 205 -13.66 1.01 8.86
C LEU A 205 -13.38 2.42 8.34
N VAL A 206 -13.94 2.77 7.17
CA VAL A 206 -13.75 4.10 6.58
C VAL A 206 -14.37 5.19 7.45
N GLN A 207 -15.57 4.96 8.00
CA GLN A 207 -16.28 5.94 8.83
C GLN A 207 -15.72 6.04 10.25
N GLY A 208 -15.21 4.94 10.81
CA GLY A 208 -14.72 4.90 12.19
C GLY A 208 -13.25 5.32 12.34
N THR A 209 -12.52 5.44 11.24
CA THR A 209 -11.11 5.86 11.28
C THR A 209 -10.95 7.35 11.00
N ASP A 210 -9.99 7.99 11.66
CA ASP A 210 -9.64 9.39 11.45
C ASP A 210 -9.15 9.60 10.00
N PRO A 211 -9.83 10.45 9.19
CA PRO A 211 -9.49 10.67 7.79
C PRO A 211 -8.13 11.32 7.57
N ASP A 212 -7.58 11.99 8.57
CA ASP A 212 -6.26 12.62 8.50
C ASP A 212 -5.13 11.62 8.82
N LEU A 213 -5.43 10.57 9.59
CA LEU A 213 -4.49 9.53 9.99
C LEU A 213 -4.49 8.33 9.07
N VAL A 214 -5.66 7.89 8.63
CA VAL A 214 -5.85 6.64 7.90
C VAL A 214 -6.28 6.94 6.47
N LYS A 215 -5.42 6.68 5.51
CA LYS A 215 -5.71 6.72 4.09
C LYS A 215 -6.09 5.31 3.60
N LEU A 216 -6.44 5.20 2.34
CA LEU A 216 -6.92 3.95 1.75
C LEU A 216 -6.12 3.64 0.49
N GLU A 217 -5.82 2.37 0.32
CA GLU A 217 -5.35 1.77 -0.92
C GLU A 217 -6.45 0.84 -1.44
N MET A 218 -7.08 1.22 -2.54
CA MET A 218 -8.19 0.47 -3.12
C MET A 218 -7.68 -0.64 -4.05
N ASP A 219 -7.95 -1.89 -3.71
CA ASP A 219 -7.83 -2.99 -4.69
C ASP A 219 -9.11 -3.07 -5.51
N PHE A 220 -9.00 -2.78 -6.81
CA PHE A 220 -10.16 -2.71 -7.70
C PHE A 220 -10.84 -4.06 -7.88
N MET A 221 -10.05 -5.10 -8.09
CA MET A 221 -10.57 -6.43 -8.38
C MET A 221 -11.27 -7.03 -7.16
N TRP A 222 -10.68 -6.94 -5.98
CA TRP A 222 -11.30 -7.47 -4.77
C TRP A 222 -12.59 -6.74 -4.42
N ALA A 223 -12.63 -5.41 -4.54
CA ALA A 223 -13.86 -4.65 -4.34
C ALA A 223 -14.95 -5.05 -5.35
N SER A 224 -14.63 -5.11 -6.64
CA SER A 224 -15.59 -5.49 -7.68
C SER A 224 -16.02 -6.96 -7.58
N PHE A 225 -15.13 -7.86 -7.15
CA PHE A 225 -15.44 -9.26 -6.90
C PHE A 225 -16.51 -9.43 -5.81
N ALA A 226 -16.45 -8.62 -4.77
CA ALA A 226 -17.45 -8.58 -3.71
C ALA A 226 -18.72 -7.79 -4.09
N GLY A 227 -18.81 -7.25 -5.31
CA GLY A 227 -19.97 -6.49 -5.79
C GLY A 227 -19.94 -5.00 -5.43
N ALA A 228 -18.83 -4.49 -4.90
CA ALA A 228 -18.64 -3.08 -4.60
C ALA A 228 -18.09 -2.33 -5.82
N ASP A 229 -18.49 -1.07 -6.00
CA ASP A 229 -17.97 -0.21 -7.06
C ASP A 229 -16.89 0.74 -6.52
N PRO A 230 -15.60 0.56 -6.90
CA PRO A 230 -14.53 1.45 -6.46
C PRO A 230 -14.79 2.93 -6.77
N VAL A 231 -15.44 3.23 -7.91
CA VAL A 231 -15.74 4.61 -8.30
C VAL A 231 -16.73 5.26 -7.35
N ALA A 232 -17.77 4.54 -6.94
CA ALA A 232 -18.73 5.03 -5.94
C ALA A 232 -18.06 5.32 -4.59
N TYR A 233 -17.06 4.53 -4.20
CA TYR A 233 -16.26 4.79 -2.99
C TYR A 233 -15.39 6.03 -3.11
N PHE A 234 -14.76 6.27 -4.27
CA PHE A 234 -14.00 7.50 -4.51
C PHE A 234 -14.86 8.76 -4.39
N GLU A 235 -16.08 8.70 -4.94
CA GLU A 235 -17.04 9.80 -4.88
C GLU A 235 -17.58 10.04 -3.45
N ARG A 236 -17.85 8.95 -2.72
CA ARG A 236 -18.39 9.02 -1.36
C ARG A 236 -17.39 9.53 -0.33
N TYR A 237 -16.09 9.18 -0.50
CA TYR A 237 -15.05 9.49 0.47
C TYR A 237 -13.87 10.25 -0.17
N PRO A 238 -14.09 11.48 -0.66
CA PRO A 238 -13.06 12.25 -1.35
C PRO A 238 -11.86 12.51 -0.43
N GLY A 239 -10.65 12.38 -0.97
CA GLY A 239 -9.39 12.63 -0.26
C GLY A 239 -8.94 11.52 0.70
N ARG A 240 -9.68 10.40 0.78
CA ARG A 240 -9.27 9.23 1.57
C ARG A 240 -8.32 8.31 0.81
N PHE A 241 -8.48 8.18 -0.49
CA PHE A 241 -7.71 7.25 -1.33
C PHE A 241 -6.42 7.88 -1.81
N ARG A 242 -5.30 7.17 -1.62
CA ARG A 242 -3.97 7.60 -2.05
C ARG A 242 -3.32 6.64 -3.01
N MET A 243 -3.68 5.37 -2.90
CA MET A 243 -3.07 4.28 -3.67
C MET A 243 -4.13 3.34 -4.20
N THR A 244 -3.75 2.52 -5.17
CA THR A 244 -4.62 1.47 -5.70
C THR A 244 -3.82 0.29 -6.21
N HIS A 245 -4.41 -0.92 -6.07
CA HIS A 245 -3.93 -2.10 -6.77
C HIS A 245 -4.73 -2.34 -8.05
N LEU A 246 -3.96 -2.59 -9.10
CA LEU A 246 -4.46 -2.86 -10.45
C LEU A 246 -4.45 -4.37 -10.65
N LYS A 247 -5.50 -5.04 -10.21
CA LYS A 247 -5.76 -6.47 -10.43
C LYS A 247 -6.92 -6.65 -11.40
N ASP A 248 -7.02 -7.82 -12.01
CA ASP A 248 -8.08 -8.17 -12.96
C ASP A 248 -8.57 -9.61 -12.73
N ARG A 249 -9.78 -9.93 -13.18
CA ARG A 249 -10.38 -11.24 -13.04
C ARG A 249 -11.26 -11.61 -14.24
N THR A 250 -11.46 -12.89 -14.42
CA THR A 250 -12.47 -13.39 -15.36
C THR A 250 -13.88 -13.26 -14.77
N THR A 251 -14.91 -13.45 -15.57
CA THR A 251 -16.31 -13.55 -15.12
C THR A 251 -16.53 -14.68 -14.12
N ALA A 252 -15.71 -15.72 -14.16
CA ALA A 252 -15.74 -16.83 -13.19
C ALA A 252 -14.96 -16.53 -11.89
N GLY A 253 -14.44 -15.32 -11.72
CA GLY A 253 -13.70 -14.91 -10.51
C GLY A 253 -12.23 -15.37 -10.47
N LYS A 254 -11.71 -15.99 -11.55
CA LYS A 254 -10.28 -16.33 -11.60
C LYS A 254 -9.46 -15.06 -11.79
N ILE A 255 -8.46 -14.85 -10.92
CA ILE A 255 -7.51 -13.74 -11.04
C ILE A 255 -6.68 -13.90 -12.32
N VAL A 256 -6.53 -12.82 -13.06
CA VAL A 256 -5.76 -12.75 -14.31
C VAL A 256 -4.98 -11.44 -14.35
N ILE A 257 -4.06 -11.32 -15.31
CA ILE A 257 -3.28 -10.09 -15.47
C ILE A 257 -4.16 -8.93 -15.96
N PRO A 258 -3.89 -7.69 -15.52
CA PRO A 258 -4.61 -6.51 -15.99
C PRO A 258 -4.71 -6.42 -17.51
N GLY A 259 -5.96 -6.27 -18.01
CA GLY A 259 -6.27 -6.16 -19.42
C GLY A 259 -6.66 -7.46 -20.12
N THR A 260 -6.73 -8.58 -19.39
CA THR A 260 -7.19 -9.86 -19.94
C THR A 260 -8.47 -10.36 -19.27
N GLY A 261 -8.99 -9.61 -18.32
CA GLY A 261 -10.22 -9.92 -17.58
C GLY A 261 -11.36 -8.97 -17.91
N ILE A 262 -12.16 -8.66 -16.90
CA ILE A 262 -13.42 -7.92 -17.04
C ILE A 262 -13.41 -6.53 -16.38
N GLU A 263 -12.34 -6.16 -15.67
CA GLU A 263 -12.28 -4.86 -14.99
C GLU A 263 -12.18 -3.73 -16.03
N ASP A 264 -13.08 -2.74 -15.90
CA ASP A 264 -13.11 -1.55 -16.76
C ASP A 264 -12.00 -0.55 -16.37
N PHE A 265 -10.75 -0.89 -16.71
CA PHE A 265 -9.61 -0.03 -16.40
C PHE A 265 -9.74 1.40 -16.95
N PRO A 266 -10.24 1.67 -18.16
CA PRO A 266 -10.49 3.06 -18.60
C PRO A 266 -11.32 3.85 -17.60
N ARG A 267 -12.45 3.31 -17.15
CA ARG A 267 -13.34 3.94 -16.16
C ARG A 267 -12.65 4.10 -14.80
N LEU A 268 -12.00 3.03 -14.33
CA LEU A 268 -11.32 3.00 -13.02
C LEU A 268 -10.15 3.99 -12.96
N LEU A 269 -9.34 4.07 -14.02
CA LEU A 269 -8.20 4.99 -14.09
C LEU A 269 -8.64 6.47 -14.17
N ASP A 270 -9.72 6.76 -14.92
CA ASP A 270 -10.28 8.13 -14.97
C ASP A 270 -10.83 8.57 -13.61
N ALA A 271 -11.54 7.69 -12.91
CA ALA A 271 -12.03 7.95 -11.57
C ALA A 271 -10.89 8.13 -10.56
N SER A 272 -9.85 7.29 -10.65
CA SER A 272 -8.66 7.39 -9.80
C SER A 272 -7.92 8.72 -9.95
N LYS A 273 -7.80 9.20 -11.18
CA LYS A 273 -7.24 10.52 -11.48
C LYS A 273 -8.03 11.64 -10.78
N LYS A 274 -9.36 11.60 -10.86
CA LYS A 274 -10.25 12.56 -10.19
C LYS A 274 -10.17 12.47 -8.67
N ALA A 275 -10.01 11.25 -8.13
CA ALA A 275 -9.86 11.01 -6.71
C ALA A 275 -8.50 11.44 -6.14
N GLY A 276 -7.50 11.74 -6.99
CA GLY A 276 -6.17 12.16 -6.58
C GLY A 276 -5.28 10.99 -6.13
N ILE A 277 -5.42 9.82 -6.74
CA ILE A 277 -4.54 8.67 -6.49
C ILE A 277 -3.10 9.03 -6.83
N GLU A 278 -2.19 8.81 -5.90
CA GLU A 278 -0.76 9.15 -6.00
C GLU A 278 0.07 7.99 -6.57
N HIS A 279 -0.29 6.75 -6.21
CA HIS A 279 0.43 5.54 -6.64
C HIS A 279 -0.55 4.45 -7.05
N ALA A 280 -0.15 3.66 -8.04
CA ALA A 280 -0.95 2.54 -8.55
C ALA A 280 -0.04 1.37 -8.88
N PHE A 281 -0.31 0.20 -8.31
CA PHE A 281 0.55 -0.96 -8.43
C PHE A 281 -0.17 -2.12 -9.10
N VAL A 282 0.45 -2.69 -10.12
CA VAL A 282 0.05 -3.97 -10.67
C VAL A 282 0.31 -5.05 -9.63
N GLU A 283 -0.67 -5.88 -9.38
CA GLU A 283 -0.49 -7.08 -8.57
C GLU A 283 -1.20 -8.28 -9.19
N TYR A 284 -0.56 -9.44 -9.05
CA TYR A 284 -1.10 -10.74 -9.45
C TYR A 284 -0.66 -11.81 -8.46
N ASP A 285 -1.63 -12.40 -7.75
CA ASP A 285 -1.34 -13.24 -6.58
C ASP A 285 -0.76 -14.62 -6.93
N GLN A 286 -1.07 -15.15 -8.10
CA GLN A 286 -0.70 -16.51 -8.50
C GLN A 286 -0.11 -16.56 -9.93
N PRO A 287 0.98 -15.86 -10.21
CA PRO A 287 1.56 -15.83 -11.54
C PRO A 287 2.15 -17.18 -11.93
N VAL A 288 1.96 -17.57 -13.18
CA VAL A 288 2.55 -18.77 -13.80
C VAL A 288 3.87 -18.42 -14.48
N SER A 289 3.88 -17.30 -15.20
CA SER A 289 5.05 -16.74 -15.87
C SER A 289 5.23 -15.27 -15.45
N PRO A 290 5.68 -15.01 -14.21
CA PRO A 290 5.61 -13.68 -13.60
C PRO A 290 6.18 -12.56 -14.47
N ILE A 291 7.32 -12.77 -15.13
CA ILE A 291 7.97 -11.75 -15.95
C ILE A 291 7.16 -11.40 -17.19
N ASP A 292 6.59 -12.38 -17.88
CA ASP A 292 5.81 -12.13 -19.08
C ASP A 292 4.46 -11.49 -18.74
N GLU A 293 3.88 -11.90 -17.63
CA GLU A 293 2.60 -11.40 -17.12
C GLU A 293 2.71 -9.94 -16.69
N ILE A 294 3.70 -9.56 -15.86
CA ILE A 294 3.90 -8.16 -15.48
C ILE A 294 4.29 -7.29 -16.67
N ARG A 295 5.01 -7.84 -17.67
CA ARG A 295 5.32 -7.14 -18.92
C ARG A 295 4.08 -6.85 -19.75
N ALA A 296 3.18 -7.82 -19.86
CA ALA A 296 1.92 -7.68 -20.57
C ALA A 296 1.01 -6.64 -19.88
N ALA A 297 0.84 -6.73 -18.56
CA ALA A 297 0.10 -5.76 -17.75
C ALA A 297 0.66 -4.33 -17.92
N TYR A 298 1.97 -4.17 -17.81
CA TYR A 298 2.61 -2.85 -17.99
C TYR A 298 2.32 -2.27 -19.37
N ARG A 299 2.48 -3.06 -20.44
CA ARG A 299 2.20 -2.63 -21.82
C ARG A 299 0.75 -2.18 -21.98
N TYR A 300 -0.20 -2.99 -21.52
CA TYR A 300 -1.62 -2.67 -21.59
C TYR A 300 -1.94 -1.35 -20.89
N LEU A 301 -1.59 -1.21 -19.63
CA LEU A 301 -1.88 -0.01 -18.84
C LEU A 301 -1.21 1.25 -19.43
N ARG A 302 -0.01 1.11 -20.00
CA ARG A 302 0.67 2.23 -20.70
C ARG A 302 -0.05 2.65 -21.99
N THR A 303 -0.75 1.74 -22.68
CA THR A 303 -1.56 2.11 -23.84
C THR A 303 -2.78 2.95 -23.44
N LEU A 304 -3.38 2.69 -22.29
CA LEU A 304 -4.50 3.46 -21.75
C LEU A 304 -4.05 4.89 -21.39
N GLN A 305 -2.92 5.03 -20.72
CA GLN A 305 -2.38 6.35 -20.35
C GLN A 305 -2.08 7.25 -21.54
N ARG A 306 -1.63 6.68 -22.68
CA ARG A 306 -1.34 7.46 -23.90
C ARG A 306 -2.60 7.95 -24.64
N LYS A 307 -3.75 7.31 -24.42
CA LYS A 307 -5.02 7.71 -25.05
C LYS A 307 -5.73 8.82 -24.30
N THR A 308 -5.35 9.06 -23.04
CA THR A 308 -5.97 10.07 -22.16
C THR A 308 -5.09 11.31 -21.97
N ALA A 309 -3.88 11.33 -22.51
CA ALA A 309 -2.96 12.46 -22.55
C ALA A 309 -3.10 13.20 -23.91
#